data_ca91db77c9fec28fbeb0eda281ae9f68
#
_entry.id   ca91db77c9fec28fbeb0eda281ae9f68
#
_cell.length_a   1.000
_cell.length_b   1.000
_cell.length_c   1.000
_cell.angle_alpha   90.00
_cell.angle_beta   90.00
_cell.angle_gamma   90.00
#
_symmetry.space_group_name_H-M   'P 1'
#
loop_
_entity.id
_entity.type
_entity.pdbx_description
1 polymer ?
#
loop_
_entity_poly.entity_id
_entity_poly.type
_entity_poly.pdbx_seq_one_letter_code
_entity_poly.pdbx_strand_id
1 'polypeptide(L)'
;MSNPLKTAPKVTTVANSISADRRVHGWCALCRSRCGCISIVRDGRLTAVEPDRDHPTGRSLCAKGQAAPELVYSADRILYPMKRTRPKGDSDPGWSRISWDEALDTTASQLLENARQFGPESVAFAITTPSGTAISDSIHWVERLMHAFGSANNCYGTEICNWHKDVAPTYTFGTGVGVPDLDHAGCILLWGYNPN
;
A
#
# COMPACT_ATOMS: atom_id res chain seq x y z
N MET A 1 -9.55 -40.41 2.47
CA MET A 1 -8.36 -39.67 2.96
C MET A 1 -8.84 -38.31 3.46
N SER A 2 -8.89 -38.16 4.78
CA SER A 2 -9.41 -36.98 5.49
C SER A 2 -8.39 -35.85 5.45
N ASN A 3 -8.84 -34.68 5.01
CA ASN A 3 -8.04 -33.45 4.90
C ASN A 3 -7.76 -32.85 6.30
N PRO A 4 -6.48 -32.68 6.73
CA PRO A 4 -6.14 -32.22 8.08
C PRO A 4 -6.13 -30.68 8.28
N LEU A 5 -6.75 -29.89 7.40
CA LEU A 5 -6.70 -28.43 7.44
C LEU A 5 -7.95 -27.74 8.07
N LYS A 6 -8.68 -28.40 8.93
CA LYS A 6 -9.91 -27.86 9.56
C LYS A 6 -9.77 -27.37 11.00
N THR A 7 -8.62 -26.92 11.42
CA THR A 7 -8.51 -26.19 12.70
C THR A 7 -7.74 -24.91 12.50
N ALA A 8 -8.48 -23.83 12.22
CA ALA A 8 -7.91 -22.49 12.33
C ALA A 8 -7.50 -22.24 13.79
N PRO A 9 -6.32 -21.67 14.06
CA PRO A 9 -5.90 -21.34 15.41
C PRO A 9 -6.89 -20.32 15.99
N LYS A 10 -7.39 -20.60 17.21
CA LYS A 10 -8.15 -19.62 17.98
C LYS A 10 -7.27 -18.40 18.21
N VAL A 11 -7.61 -17.30 17.58
CA VAL A 11 -7.03 -16.00 17.88
C VAL A 11 -7.44 -15.67 19.32
N THR A 12 -6.52 -15.84 20.25
CA THR A 12 -6.68 -15.39 21.62
C THR A 12 -6.64 -13.86 21.57
N THR A 13 -7.79 -13.23 21.66
CA THR A 13 -7.90 -11.80 21.88
C THR A 13 -7.28 -11.49 23.24
N VAL A 14 -6.05 -11.02 23.22
CA VAL A 14 -5.44 -10.41 24.41
C VAL A 14 -6.15 -9.07 24.58
N ALA A 15 -7.15 -9.06 25.44
CA ALA A 15 -7.76 -7.83 25.97
C ALA A 15 -6.71 -7.18 26.89
N ASN A 16 -5.73 -6.48 26.28
CA ASN A 16 -4.90 -5.54 27.01
C ASN A 16 -5.77 -4.32 27.33
N SER A 17 -5.90 -4.02 28.60
CA SER A 17 -6.40 -2.74 29.10
C SER A 17 -5.45 -1.62 28.63
N ILE A 18 -5.72 -1.06 27.44
CA ILE A 18 -4.93 0.01 26.84
C ILE A 18 -5.49 1.33 27.39
N SER A 19 -5.14 1.68 28.61
CA SER A 19 -5.39 2.97 29.19
C SER A 19 -4.07 3.66 29.53
N ALA A 20 -3.31 4.02 28.50
CA ALA A 20 -2.19 4.96 28.65
C ALA A 20 -1.92 5.62 27.31
N ASP A 21 -1.67 6.92 27.34
CA ASP A 21 -1.16 7.67 26.19
C ASP A 21 0.15 7.02 25.74
N ARG A 22 0.23 6.65 24.46
CA ARG A 22 1.39 5.98 23.89
C ARG A 22 1.97 6.79 22.76
N ARG A 23 3.28 6.90 22.75
CA ARG A 23 4.06 7.42 21.63
C ARG A 23 4.73 6.24 20.92
N VAL A 24 4.37 6.01 19.68
CA VAL A 24 4.86 4.86 18.90
C VAL A 24 5.70 5.38 17.75
N HIS A 25 7.00 5.09 17.80
CA HIS A 25 7.94 5.41 16.73
C HIS A 25 7.68 4.53 15.51
N GLY A 26 7.78 5.11 14.33
CA GLY A 26 7.58 4.44 13.08
C GLY A 26 7.84 5.36 11.88
N TRP A 27 7.20 5.09 10.79
CA TRP A 27 7.34 5.90 9.58
C TRP A 27 5.98 6.07 8.88
N CYS A 28 5.83 7.19 8.18
CA CYS A 28 4.61 7.50 7.44
C CYS A 28 4.53 6.67 6.17
N ALA A 29 3.44 5.92 6.01
CA ALA A 29 3.21 5.03 4.88
C ALA A 29 2.39 5.67 3.74
N LEU A 30 2.13 6.98 3.77
CA LEU A 30 1.26 7.63 2.77
C LEU A 30 1.96 7.96 1.46
N CYS A 31 3.29 7.92 1.41
CA CYS A 31 4.05 8.10 0.17
C CYS A 31 5.44 7.47 0.28
N ARG A 32 6.19 7.51 -0.82
CA ARG A 32 7.52 6.92 -0.92
C ARG A 32 8.59 7.61 -0.04
N SER A 33 8.34 8.81 0.45
CA SER A 33 9.30 9.51 1.32
C SER A 33 9.51 8.82 2.66
N ARG A 34 8.54 8.02 3.13
CA ARG A 34 8.64 7.22 4.36
C ARG A 34 9.23 8.02 5.53
N CYS A 35 8.72 9.24 5.72
CA CYS A 35 9.18 10.11 6.78
C CYS A 35 9.03 9.45 8.14
N GLY A 36 10.10 9.44 8.94
CA GLY A 36 10.05 9.00 10.32
C GLY A 36 9.03 9.80 11.11
N CYS A 37 8.17 9.14 11.86
CA CYS A 37 7.10 9.79 12.60
C CYS A 37 6.81 9.09 13.92
N ILE A 38 6.17 9.83 14.81
CA ILE A 38 5.68 9.35 16.11
C ILE A 38 4.16 9.39 16.07
N SER A 39 3.54 8.23 16.16
CA SER A 39 2.10 8.10 16.32
C SER A 39 1.70 8.31 17.77
N ILE A 40 0.81 9.25 18.01
CA ILE A 40 0.25 9.55 19.33
C ILE A 40 -1.08 8.80 19.46
N VAL A 41 -1.10 7.84 20.35
CA VAL A 41 -2.28 7.00 20.61
C VAL A 41 -2.81 7.32 21.99
N ARG A 42 -4.07 7.74 22.08
CA ARG A 42 -4.81 8.02 23.33
C ARG A 42 -6.03 7.14 23.37
N ASP A 43 -6.25 6.48 24.46
CA ASP A 43 -7.40 5.57 24.65
C ASP A 43 -7.60 4.60 23.47
N GLY A 44 -6.50 4.07 22.94
CA GLY A 44 -6.52 3.17 21.80
C GLY A 44 -6.77 3.81 20.43
N ARG A 45 -6.89 5.13 20.35
CA ARG A 45 -7.12 5.88 19.11
C ARG A 45 -5.86 6.67 18.71
N LEU A 46 -5.54 6.63 17.43
CA LEU A 46 -4.54 7.52 16.83
C LEU A 46 -5.11 8.94 16.83
N THR A 47 -4.48 9.86 17.56
CA THR A 47 -4.97 11.24 17.71
C THR A 47 -4.10 12.26 16.98
N ALA A 48 -2.81 11.96 16.80
CA ALA A 48 -1.89 12.81 16.06
C ALA A 48 -0.74 12.00 15.48
N VAL A 49 -0.09 12.54 14.48
CA VAL A 49 1.18 12.04 13.95
C VAL A 49 2.15 13.21 13.89
N GLU A 50 3.28 13.07 14.55
CA GLU A 50 4.33 14.09 14.67
C GLU A 50 5.61 13.65 13.95
N PRO A 51 6.46 14.58 13.48
CA PRO A 51 7.76 14.21 12.95
C PRO A 51 8.65 13.60 14.04
N ASP A 52 9.33 12.51 13.72
CA ASP A 52 10.37 11.92 14.57
C ASP A 52 11.73 12.47 14.17
N ARG A 53 12.20 13.48 14.88
CA ARG A 53 13.44 14.20 14.52
C ARG A 53 14.71 13.37 14.70
N ASP A 54 14.64 12.29 15.45
CA ASP A 54 15.75 11.36 15.67
C ASP A 54 15.82 10.28 14.56
N HIS A 55 14.75 10.17 13.75
CA HIS A 55 14.75 9.29 12.61
C HIS A 55 15.45 9.93 11.39
N PRO A 56 16.28 9.18 10.61
CA PRO A 56 17.03 9.74 9.48
C PRO A 56 16.18 10.52 8.45
N THR A 57 14.92 10.14 8.26
CA THR A 57 13.98 10.81 7.33
C THR A 57 12.86 11.57 8.04
N GLY A 58 12.99 11.80 9.36
CA GLY A 58 11.90 12.28 10.21
C GLY A 58 11.99 13.75 10.62
N ARG A 59 12.88 14.56 10.03
CA ARG A 59 13.04 15.97 10.39
C ARG A 59 11.79 16.81 10.18
N SER A 60 10.94 16.41 9.25
CA SER A 60 9.65 17.05 8.98
C SER A 60 8.60 16.03 8.56
N LEU A 61 7.34 16.41 8.69
CA LEU A 61 6.19 15.63 8.23
C LEU A 61 5.23 16.56 7.50
N CYS A 62 4.87 16.23 6.27
CA CYS A 62 3.97 17.04 5.47
C CYS A 62 2.52 16.97 5.98
N ALA A 63 1.67 17.88 5.48
CA ALA A 63 0.27 17.95 5.87
C ALA A 63 -0.48 16.61 5.70
N LYS A 64 -0.17 15.84 4.66
CA LYS A 64 -0.79 14.50 4.46
C LYS A 64 -0.46 13.54 5.61
N GLY A 65 0.79 13.52 6.06
CA GLY A 65 1.20 12.67 7.18
C GLY A 65 0.57 13.12 8.49
N GLN A 66 0.45 14.42 8.71
CA GLN A 66 -0.19 14.98 9.89
C GLN A 66 -1.70 14.70 9.92
N ALA A 67 -2.36 14.68 8.75
CA ALA A 67 -3.79 14.36 8.61
C ALA A 67 -4.09 12.84 8.63
N ALA A 68 -3.12 11.97 8.91
CA ALA A 68 -3.34 10.53 8.95
C ALA A 68 -4.47 10.08 9.90
N PRO A 69 -4.70 10.69 11.08
CA PRO A 69 -5.85 10.36 11.93
C PRO A 69 -7.19 10.56 11.22
N GLU A 70 -7.35 11.65 10.48
CA GLU A 70 -8.58 11.94 9.71
C GLU A 70 -8.81 10.86 8.64
N LEU A 71 -7.75 10.44 7.95
CA LEU A 71 -7.83 9.36 6.96
C LEU A 71 -8.24 8.02 7.61
N VAL A 72 -7.64 7.69 8.76
CA VAL A 72 -7.91 6.42 9.46
C VAL A 72 -9.36 6.34 9.94
N TYR A 73 -9.92 7.45 10.42
CA TYR A 73 -11.25 7.47 11.01
C TYR A 73 -12.30 8.18 10.13
N SER A 74 -12.00 8.40 8.86
CA SER A 74 -12.96 8.96 7.91
C SER A 74 -14.25 8.13 7.88
N ALA A 75 -15.40 8.82 7.93
CA ALA A 75 -16.71 8.17 7.78
C ALA A 75 -16.90 7.55 6.39
N ASP A 76 -16.19 8.08 5.38
CA ASP A 76 -16.25 7.60 4.00
C ASP A 76 -15.29 6.42 3.74
N ARG A 77 -14.56 5.96 4.77
CA ARG A 77 -13.63 4.85 4.62
C ARG A 77 -14.37 3.55 4.28
N ILE A 78 -13.97 2.90 3.20
CA ILE A 78 -14.49 1.59 2.81
C ILE A 78 -13.91 0.54 3.76
N LEU A 79 -14.78 -0.08 4.57
CA LEU A 79 -14.39 -1.07 5.58
C LEU A 79 -14.71 -2.52 5.15
N TYR A 80 -15.44 -2.70 4.07
CA TYR A 80 -15.92 -4.00 3.60
C TYR A 80 -15.79 -4.10 2.09
N PRO A 81 -15.69 -5.32 1.53
CA PRO A 81 -15.75 -5.51 0.09
C PRO A 81 -17.07 -4.99 -0.49
N MET A 82 -16.96 -4.33 -1.63
CA MET A 82 -18.11 -3.76 -2.34
C MET A 82 -18.16 -4.34 -3.75
N LYS A 83 -19.35 -4.76 -4.17
CA LYS A 83 -19.61 -5.28 -5.50
C LYS A 83 -20.44 -4.28 -6.31
N ARG A 84 -20.00 -3.99 -7.51
CA ARG A 84 -20.78 -3.20 -8.47
C ARG A 84 -21.98 -4.03 -8.92
N THR A 85 -23.20 -3.47 -8.84
CA THR A 85 -24.44 -4.14 -9.29
C THR A 85 -24.95 -3.60 -10.61
N ARG A 86 -24.49 -2.43 -11.05
CA ARG A 86 -24.90 -1.82 -12.31
C ARG A 86 -23.81 -1.96 -13.38
N PRO A 87 -24.15 -1.91 -14.68
CA PRO A 87 -23.19 -2.02 -15.77
C PRO A 87 -22.05 -1.00 -15.67
N LYS A 88 -20.88 -1.36 -16.24
CA LYS A 88 -19.79 -0.39 -16.43
C LYS A 88 -20.27 0.72 -17.35
N GLY A 89 -20.01 1.96 -16.99
CA GLY A 89 -20.48 3.14 -17.74
C GLY A 89 -21.74 3.79 -17.15
N ASP A 90 -22.46 3.12 -16.26
CA ASP A 90 -23.49 3.78 -15.47
C ASP A 90 -22.83 4.77 -14.50
N SER A 91 -23.34 5.99 -14.41
CA SER A 91 -22.83 7.05 -13.51
C SER A 91 -22.95 6.67 -12.04
N ASP A 92 -23.97 5.87 -11.70
CA ASP A 92 -24.12 5.26 -10.38
C ASP A 92 -23.73 3.78 -10.45
N PRO A 93 -22.60 3.38 -9.86
CA PRO A 93 -22.17 1.98 -9.86
C PRO A 93 -23.08 1.03 -9.09
N GLY A 94 -23.97 1.54 -8.25
CA GLY A 94 -24.85 0.72 -7.40
C GLY A 94 -24.05 -0.19 -6.45
N TRP A 95 -23.09 0.38 -5.73
CA TRP A 95 -22.26 -0.42 -4.82
C TRP A 95 -23.08 -1.14 -3.77
N SER A 96 -22.89 -2.45 -3.66
CA SER A 96 -23.48 -3.31 -2.63
C SER A 96 -22.40 -3.96 -1.81
N ARG A 97 -22.55 -3.94 -0.49
CA ARG A 97 -21.65 -4.65 0.42
C ARG A 97 -21.81 -6.16 0.27
N ILE A 98 -20.70 -6.86 0.20
CA ILE A 98 -20.63 -8.32 0.16
C ILE A 98 -19.70 -8.84 1.28
N SER A 99 -19.70 -10.16 1.51
CA SER A 99 -18.74 -10.79 2.42
C SER A 99 -17.35 -10.91 1.79
N TRP A 100 -16.33 -11.12 2.62
CA TRP A 100 -14.99 -11.44 2.12
C TRP A 100 -14.97 -12.77 1.36
N ASP A 101 -15.72 -13.77 1.81
CA ASP A 101 -15.79 -15.07 1.15
C ASP A 101 -16.39 -14.90 -0.27
N GLU A 102 -17.51 -14.19 -0.40
CA GLU A 102 -18.08 -13.89 -1.71
C GLU A 102 -17.12 -13.12 -2.62
N ALA A 103 -16.39 -12.13 -2.08
CA ALA A 103 -15.44 -11.35 -2.85
C ALA A 103 -14.28 -12.21 -3.36
N LEU A 104 -13.70 -13.03 -2.50
CA LEU A 104 -12.58 -13.90 -2.84
C LEU A 104 -12.99 -15.01 -3.81
N ASP A 105 -14.11 -15.68 -3.55
CA ASP A 105 -14.62 -16.76 -4.41
C ASP A 105 -15.00 -16.25 -5.79
N THR A 106 -15.67 -15.10 -5.87
CA THR A 106 -16.02 -14.47 -7.15
C THR A 106 -14.78 -14.11 -7.94
N THR A 107 -13.79 -13.50 -7.29
CA THR A 107 -12.54 -13.08 -7.94
C THR A 107 -11.75 -14.30 -8.43
N ALA A 108 -11.56 -15.29 -7.56
CA ALA A 108 -10.81 -16.51 -7.91
C ALA A 108 -11.50 -17.29 -9.06
N SER A 109 -12.82 -17.43 -9.01
CA SER A 109 -13.58 -18.12 -10.05
C SER A 109 -13.45 -17.42 -11.41
N GLN A 110 -13.53 -16.07 -11.43
CA GLN A 110 -13.39 -15.31 -12.67
C GLN A 110 -11.97 -15.37 -13.23
N LEU A 111 -10.95 -15.31 -12.38
CA LEU A 111 -9.55 -15.46 -12.79
C LEU A 111 -9.31 -16.85 -13.41
N LEU A 112 -9.77 -17.91 -12.76
CA LEU A 112 -9.63 -19.27 -13.24
C LEU A 112 -10.40 -19.50 -14.54
N GLU A 113 -11.59 -18.93 -14.68
CA GLU A 113 -12.38 -19.04 -15.93
C GLU A 113 -11.67 -18.35 -17.10
N ASN A 114 -11.14 -17.14 -16.88
CA ASN A 114 -10.36 -16.45 -17.90
C ASN A 114 -9.10 -17.25 -18.29
N ALA A 115 -8.42 -17.84 -17.32
CA ALA A 115 -7.25 -18.66 -17.60
C ALA A 115 -7.59 -19.93 -18.39
N ARG A 116 -8.74 -20.57 -18.12
CA ARG A 116 -9.20 -21.75 -18.87
C ARG A 116 -9.59 -21.42 -20.30
N GLN A 117 -10.24 -20.28 -20.51
CA GLN A 117 -10.77 -19.89 -21.81
C GLN A 117 -9.72 -19.26 -22.72
N PHE A 118 -8.82 -18.45 -22.17
CA PHE A 118 -7.90 -17.61 -22.95
C PHE A 118 -6.43 -17.79 -22.60
N GLY A 119 -6.10 -18.69 -21.67
CA GLY A 119 -4.74 -18.85 -21.11
C GLY A 119 -4.49 -17.90 -19.92
N PRO A 120 -3.57 -18.26 -19.01
CA PRO A 120 -3.25 -17.44 -17.84
C PRO A 120 -2.67 -16.08 -18.21
N GLU A 121 -1.98 -15.96 -19.32
CA GLU A 121 -1.42 -14.73 -19.86
C GLU A 121 -2.47 -13.71 -20.32
N SER A 122 -3.74 -14.10 -20.42
CA SER A 122 -4.85 -13.18 -20.68
C SER A 122 -5.14 -12.24 -19.49
N VAL A 123 -4.59 -12.55 -18.32
CA VAL A 123 -4.73 -11.75 -17.10
C VAL A 123 -3.44 -10.94 -16.86
N ALA A 124 -3.59 -9.61 -16.80
CA ALA A 124 -2.51 -8.72 -16.41
C ALA A 124 -2.70 -8.22 -14.98
N PHE A 125 -1.62 -8.19 -14.22
CA PHE A 125 -1.59 -7.67 -12.86
C PHE A 125 -1.04 -6.25 -12.87
N ALA A 126 -1.93 -5.26 -12.76
CA ALA A 126 -1.55 -3.86 -12.69
C ALA A 126 -1.30 -3.45 -11.23
N ILE A 127 -0.04 -3.31 -10.89
CA ILE A 127 0.40 -2.94 -9.54
C ILE A 127 0.87 -1.49 -9.62
N THR A 128 -0.01 -0.57 -9.27
CA THR A 128 0.33 0.83 -9.23
C THR A 128 1.23 1.14 -8.05
N THR A 129 2.10 2.03 -8.23
CA THR A 129 3.07 2.66 -7.34
C THR A 129 3.30 2.01 -5.96
N PRO A 130 4.56 1.82 -5.55
CA PRO A 130 4.93 1.42 -4.20
C PRO A 130 4.78 2.57 -3.19
N SER A 131 3.94 3.56 -3.42
CA SER A 131 3.78 4.66 -2.47
C SER A 131 2.70 4.35 -1.44
N GLY A 132 3.14 4.00 -0.26
CA GLY A 132 2.36 4.17 0.94
C GLY A 132 1.20 3.23 1.19
N THR A 133 1.16 2.06 0.58
CA THR A 133 0.18 1.03 0.95
C THR A 133 0.89 -0.21 1.50
N ALA A 134 0.22 -0.96 2.36
CA ALA A 134 0.73 -2.24 2.84
C ALA A 134 1.01 -3.22 1.68
N ILE A 135 0.29 -3.07 0.56
CA ILE A 135 0.51 -3.87 -0.66
C ILE A 135 1.85 -3.55 -1.30
N SER A 136 2.30 -2.29 -1.29
CA SER A 136 3.61 -1.94 -1.86
C SER A 136 4.78 -2.54 -1.11
N ASP A 137 4.64 -2.73 0.20
CA ASP A 137 5.63 -3.43 1.00
C ASP A 137 5.49 -4.95 0.88
N SER A 138 4.38 -5.41 0.30
CA SER A 138 4.04 -6.82 0.10
C SER A 138 4.02 -7.21 -1.38
N ILE A 139 4.72 -6.47 -2.25
CA ILE A 139 4.74 -6.71 -3.70
C ILE A 139 5.14 -8.16 -4.04
N HIS A 140 6.04 -8.76 -3.27
CA HIS A 140 6.46 -10.14 -3.44
C HIS A 140 5.34 -11.16 -3.27
N TRP A 141 4.28 -10.83 -2.50
CA TRP A 141 3.09 -11.68 -2.41
C TRP A 141 2.28 -11.65 -3.69
N VAL A 142 2.19 -10.48 -4.33
CA VAL A 142 1.51 -10.34 -5.62
C VAL A 142 2.31 -11.06 -6.72
N GLU A 143 3.64 -10.90 -6.73
CA GLU A 143 4.53 -11.63 -7.64
C GLU A 143 4.39 -13.15 -7.46
N ARG A 144 4.33 -13.62 -6.22
CA ARG A 144 4.09 -15.03 -5.94
C ARG A 144 2.73 -15.51 -6.47
N LEU A 145 1.67 -14.69 -6.32
CA LEU A 145 0.37 -14.99 -6.90
C LEU A 145 0.44 -15.07 -8.41
N MET A 146 1.09 -14.12 -9.07
CA MET A 146 1.28 -14.10 -10.52
C MET A 146 1.99 -15.36 -11.02
N HIS A 147 3.11 -15.72 -10.39
CA HIS A 147 3.85 -16.92 -10.74
C HIS A 147 3.04 -18.20 -10.52
N ALA A 148 2.30 -18.29 -9.41
CA ALA A 148 1.45 -19.44 -9.13
C ALA A 148 0.25 -19.52 -10.08
N PHE A 149 -0.26 -18.39 -10.53
CA PHE A 149 -1.33 -18.29 -11.53
C PHE A 149 -0.85 -18.62 -12.94
N GLY A 150 0.42 -18.37 -13.23
CA GLY A 150 1.04 -18.63 -14.53
C GLY A 150 1.00 -17.45 -15.51
N SER A 151 0.72 -16.23 -15.05
CA SER A 151 0.78 -15.04 -15.89
C SER A 151 2.15 -14.36 -15.77
N ALA A 152 2.73 -14.02 -16.93
CA ALA A 152 3.94 -13.19 -17.01
C ALA A 152 3.60 -11.68 -17.15
N ASN A 153 2.33 -11.34 -17.29
CA ASN A 153 1.89 -9.98 -17.60
C ASN A 153 1.76 -9.16 -16.32
N ASN A 154 2.75 -8.34 -16.05
CA ASN A 154 2.70 -7.33 -15.01
C ASN A 154 2.77 -5.92 -15.60
N CYS A 155 2.21 -4.97 -14.89
CA CYS A 155 2.31 -3.54 -15.21
C CYS A 155 2.59 -2.80 -13.90
N TYR A 156 3.81 -2.37 -13.73
CA TYR A 156 4.22 -1.60 -12.54
C TYR A 156 4.14 -0.11 -12.80
N GLY A 157 3.73 0.64 -11.78
CA GLY A 157 3.74 2.10 -11.84
C GLY A 157 5.13 2.70 -12.07
N THR A 158 6.19 1.96 -11.73
CA THR A 158 7.59 2.34 -11.93
C THR A 158 7.94 2.57 -13.40
N GLU A 159 7.33 1.85 -14.32
CA GLU A 159 7.55 1.97 -15.77
C GLU A 159 7.15 3.34 -16.30
N ILE A 160 6.20 4.00 -15.65
CA ILE A 160 5.70 5.33 -16.05
C ILE A 160 6.17 6.41 -15.08
N CYS A 161 6.09 6.14 -13.77
CA CYS A 161 6.33 7.12 -12.72
C CYS A 161 7.80 7.32 -12.38
N ASN A 162 8.60 6.28 -12.42
CA ASN A 162 9.94 6.25 -11.81
C ASN A 162 11.06 5.79 -12.75
N TRP A 163 10.77 5.64 -14.03
CA TRP A 163 11.73 5.24 -15.04
C TRP A 163 13.03 6.06 -14.98
N HIS A 164 12.89 7.38 -14.94
CA HIS A 164 14.02 8.32 -14.92
C HIS A 164 14.83 8.27 -13.63
N LYS A 165 14.28 7.75 -12.54
CA LYS A 165 14.94 7.68 -11.24
C LYS A 165 15.55 6.32 -10.94
N ASP A 166 14.82 5.25 -11.24
CA ASP A 166 15.24 3.90 -10.86
C ASP A 166 15.92 3.17 -12.02
N VAL A 167 15.41 3.28 -13.24
CA VAL A 167 15.89 2.51 -14.38
C VAL A 167 16.98 3.26 -15.17
N ALA A 168 16.70 4.50 -15.59
CA ALA A 168 17.67 5.27 -16.38
C ALA A 168 19.02 5.47 -15.67
N PRO A 169 19.09 5.79 -14.38
CA PRO A 169 20.35 5.89 -13.66
C PRO A 169 21.11 4.56 -13.59
N THR A 170 20.41 3.43 -13.50
CA THR A 170 21.04 2.12 -13.50
C THR A 170 21.79 1.87 -14.82
N TYR A 171 21.26 2.29 -15.95
CA TYR A 171 21.96 2.22 -17.23
C TYR A 171 23.15 3.19 -17.34
N THR A 172 23.05 4.35 -16.68
CA THR A 172 24.08 5.40 -16.80
C THR A 172 25.20 5.25 -15.76
N PHE A 173 24.84 4.90 -14.53
CA PHE A 173 25.73 4.89 -13.37
C PHE A 173 25.91 3.49 -12.77
N GLY A 174 25.18 2.47 -13.25
CA GLY A 174 25.19 1.12 -12.69
C GLY A 174 24.36 0.97 -11.40
N THR A 175 23.72 2.03 -10.93
CA THR A 175 22.90 2.02 -9.72
C THR A 175 21.78 3.06 -9.81
N GLY A 176 20.71 2.89 -9.04
CA GLY A 176 19.66 3.92 -8.91
C GLY A 176 20.17 5.18 -8.21
N VAL A 177 19.46 6.29 -8.37
CA VAL A 177 19.76 7.55 -7.68
C VAL A 177 19.57 7.38 -6.17
N GLY A 178 20.62 7.64 -5.41
CA GLY A 178 20.58 7.64 -3.95
C GLY A 178 19.78 8.83 -3.35
N VAL A 179 19.70 8.85 -2.04
CA VAL A 179 19.19 10.00 -1.30
C VAL A 179 20.21 11.14 -1.42
N PRO A 180 19.80 12.36 -1.82
CA PRO A 180 20.72 13.48 -1.92
C PRO A 180 21.28 13.86 -0.53
N ASP A 181 22.58 14.14 -0.48
CA ASP A 181 23.24 14.65 0.72
C ASP A 181 23.02 16.16 0.85
N LEU A 182 21.86 16.53 1.40
CA LEU A 182 21.49 17.93 1.54
C LEU A 182 22.26 18.65 2.64
N ASP A 183 22.73 17.93 3.63
CA ASP A 183 23.41 18.51 4.80
C ASP A 183 24.84 19.03 4.46
N HIS A 184 25.50 18.42 3.48
CA HIS A 184 26.85 18.79 3.05
C HIS A 184 26.90 19.49 1.68
N ALA A 185 25.74 19.67 1.05
CA ALA A 185 25.68 20.33 -0.25
C ALA A 185 26.00 21.83 -0.15
N GLY A 186 27.01 22.31 -0.90
CA GLY A 186 27.31 23.75 -1.00
C GLY A 186 26.30 24.54 -1.83
N CYS A 187 25.53 23.88 -2.69
CA CYS A 187 24.47 24.46 -3.50
C CYS A 187 23.39 23.42 -3.78
N ILE A 188 22.12 23.80 -3.66
CA ILE A 188 20.96 22.96 -3.96
C ILE A 188 20.16 23.61 -5.08
N LEU A 189 20.07 22.92 -6.22
CA LEU A 189 19.26 23.35 -7.35
C LEU A 189 17.91 22.63 -7.33
N LEU A 190 16.83 23.38 -7.13
CA LEU A 190 15.46 22.87 -7.19
C LEU A 190 14.89 23.12 -8.58
N TRP A 191 14.79 22.07 -9.39
CA TRP A 191 14.29 22.14 -10.76
C TRP A 191 12.92 21.47 -10.87
N GLY A 192 11.86 22.27 -10.96
CA GLY A 192 10.49 21.73 -11.00
C GLY A 192 10.10 20.91 -9.77
N TYR A 193 10.77 21.14 -8.65
CA TYR A 193 10.56 20.43 -7.41
C TYR A 193 9.62 21.22 -6.49
N ASN A 194 8.54 20.60 -6.08
CA ASN A 194 7.55 21.19 -5.18
C ASN A 194 7.43 20.33 -3.90
N PRO A 195 8.15 20.67 -2.83
CA PRO A 195 8.26 19.84 -1.61
C PRO A 195 7.12 20.06 -0.59
N ASN A 196 5.95 20.54 -0.97
CA ASN A 196 4.82 20.79 -0.05
C ASN A 196 4.24 19.51 0.55
#